data_b070ddefa485378c33a8392b9a039254
#
_entry.id   b070ddefa485378c33a8392b9a039254
#
_cell.length_a   1.000
_cell.length_b   1.000
_cell.length_c   1.000
_cell.angle_alpha   90.00
_cell.angle_beta   90.00
_cell.angle_gamma   90.00
#
_symmetry.space_group_name_H-M   'P 1'
#
loop_
_entity.id
_entity.type
_entity.pdbx_description
1 polymer ?
#
loop_
_entity_poly.entity_id
_entity_poly.type
_entity_poly.pdbx_seq_one_letter_code
_entity_poly.pdbx_strand_id
1 'polypeptide(L)'
;MKKYTDLFLDFDDTLYDTYGNAVIALREVFDAKQLGRWFPDPQVFFDNYWRVNYDLWRRYSLGEITRDHMIVERFRQPLSMAEGFEPTREYCLEVGDLFLDFCASKPGLVNGARELMDYLKGQGYRMHMCSNGFHEVQYKKLRSCGLQDHFDTIILSEDAGANKPSAQFFEYAVQKTGVRKETTLMIGDNFQTDILGAKRFGLDTAYYNRFPEYPAEEPVTFEVTKLSQLMDIL
;
A
#
# COMPACT_ATOMS: atom_id res chain seq x y z
N MET A 1 -23.09 16.88 15.35
CA MET A 1 -22.38 17.15 14.06
C MET A 1 -21.16 16.26 14.01
N LYS A 2 -20.91 15.62 12.86
CA LYS A 2 -19.70 14.84 12.66
C LYS A 2 -18.47 15.74 12.75
N LYS A 3 -17.39 15.28 13.42
CA LYS A 3 -16.13 16.01 13.47
C LYS A 3 -15.44 16.01 12.11
N TYR A 4 -15.44 14.86 11.43
CA TYR A 4 -14.80 14.70 10.13
C TYR A 4 -15.82 14.69 9.01
N THR A 5 -15.46 15.28 7.88
CA THR A 5 -16.24 15.30 6.63
C THR A 5 -15.46 14.65 5.50
N ASP A 6 -14.13 14.60 5.64
CA ASP A 6 -13.20 14.12 4.65
C ASP A 6 -12.29 13.04 5.24
N LEU A 7 -12.05 11.98 4.48
CA LEU A 7 -11.20 10.89 4.88
C LEU A 7 -10.09 10.70 3.86
N PHE A 8 -8.85 10.80 4.30
CA PHE A 8 -7.70 10.34 3.57
C PHE A 8 -7.47 8.87 3.95
N LEU A 9 -7.52 8.00 2.97
CA LEU A 9 -7.47 6.56 3.16
C LEU A 9 -6.23 6.00 2.46
N ASP A 10 -5.34 5.39 3.20
CA ASP A 10 -4.34 4.53 2.59
C ASP A 10 -5.03 3.34 1.92
N PHE A 11 -4.37 2.71 0.96
CA PHE A 11 -4.96 1.66 0.16
C PHE A 11 -4.33 0.29 0.39
N ASP A 12 -3.00 0.20 0.23
CA ASP A 12 -2.27 -1.06 0.32
C ASP A 12 -2.18 -1.54 1.77
N ASP A 13 -2.67 -2.75 2.02
CA ASP A 13 -2.74 -3.36 3.36
C ASP A 13 -3.65 -2.64 4.38
N THR A 14 -4.24 -1.51 3.98
CA THR A 14 -5.34 -0.86 4.72
C THR A 14 -6.71 -1.32 4.21
N LEU A 15 -6.93 -1.25 2.90
CA LEU A 15 -8.18 -1.65 2.24
C LEU A 15 -7.98 -2.83 1.28
N TYR A 16 -6.95 -2.79 0.46
CA TYR A 16 -6.57 -3.85 -0.45
C TYR A 16 -5.58 -4.78 0.24
N ASP A 17 -5.86 -6.09 0.26
CA ASP A 17 -4.97 -7.09 0.86
C ASP A 17 -3.75 -7.32 -0.04
N THR A 18 -2.83 -6.36 -0.01
CA THR A 18 -1.63 -6.36 -0.85
C THR A 18 -0.76 -7.57 -0.55
N TYR A 19 -0.56 -7.91 0.73
CA TYR A 19 0.24 -9.06 1.12
C TYR A 19 -0.39 -10.38 0.64
N GLY A 20 -1.66 -10.62 0.93
CA GLY A 20 -2.34 -11.87 0.53
C GLY A 20 -2.40 -12.03 -0.98
N ASN A 21 -2.73 -10.97 -1.71
CA ASN A 21 -2.75 -10.97 -3.17
C ASN A 21 -1.34 -11.19 -3.76
N ALA A 22 -0.31 -10.60 -3.16
CA ALA A 22 1.08 -10.77 -3.61
C ALA A 22 1.62 -12.17 -3.34
N VAL A 23 1.23 -12.83 -2.25
CA VAL A 23 1.59 -14.25 -1.98
C VAL A 23 1.09 -15.16 -3.11
N ILE A 24 -0.16 -14.96 -3.55
CA ILE A 24 -0.75 -15.73 -4.65
C ILE A 24 -0.01 -15.40 -5.95
N ALA A 25 0.15 -14.13 -6.27
CA ALA A 25 0.81 -13.67 -7.49
C ALA A 25 2.27 -14.14 -7.59
N LEU A 26 3.00 -14.12 -6.48
CA LEU A 26 4.40 -14.57 -6.46
C LEU A 26 4.53 -16.06 -6.77
N ARG A 27 3.58 -16.88 -6.30
CA ARG A 27 3.52 -18.31 -6.65
C ARG A 27 3.21 -18.50 -8.13
N GLU A 28 2.25 -17.76 -8.67
CA GLU A 28 1.92 -17.80 -10.10
C GLU A 28 3.13 -17.40 -10.98
N VAL A 29 3.89 -16.37 -10.56
CA VAL A 29 5.14 -15.97 -11.23
C VAL A 29 6.18 -17.09 -11.16
N PHE A 30 6.35 -17.71 -9.99
CA PHE A 30 7.28 -18.81 -9.79
C PHE A 30 7.02 -19.97 -10.77
N ASP A 31 5.75 -20.34 -10.91
CA ASP A 31 5.33 -21.40 -11.83
C ASP A 31 5.46 -20.96 -13.30
N ALA A 32 4.97 -19.77 -13.66
CA ALA A 32 5.01 -19.26 -15.04
C ALA A 32 6.44 -19.11 -15.58
N LYS A 33 7.37 -18.70 -14.71
CA LYS A 33 8.80 -18.56 -15.05
C LYS A 33 9.60 -19.85 -14.81
N GLN A 34 8.95 -20.94 -14.40
CA GLN A 34 9.56 -22.24 -14.13
C GLN A 34 10.76 -22.13 -13.18
N LEU A 35 10.64 -21.29 -12.14
CA LEU A 35 11.75 -21.01 -11.22
C LEU A 35 12.14 -22.23 -10.38
N GLY A 36 11.27 -23.24 -10.28
CA GLY A 36 11.58 -24.53 -9.61
C GLY A 36 12.80 -25.26 -10.14
N ARG A 37 13.22 -24.97 -11.38
CA ARG A 37 14.50 -25.50 -11.94
C ARG A 37 15.74 -24.92 -11.26
N TRP A 38 15.62 -23.73 -10.64
CA TRP A 38 16.69 -23.03 -9.95
C TRP A 38 16.52 -23.05 -8.44
N PHE A 39 15.29 -23.21 -7.96
CA PHE A 39 14.91 -23.25 -6.55
C PHE A 39 14.17 -24.56 -6.27
N PRO A 40 14.90 -25.66 -5.97
CA PRO A 40 14.27 -26.95 -5.59
C PRO A 40 13.34 -26.82 -4.38
N ASP A 41 13.70 -25.93 -3.43
CA ASP A 41 12.81 -25.47 -2.37
C ASP A 41 12.30 -24.06 -2.71
N PRO A 42 11.02 -23.90 -3.12
CA PRO A 42 10.43 -22.62 -3.45
C PRO A 42 10.44 -21.60 -2.29
N GLN A 43 10.47 -22.10 -1.03
CA GLN A 43 10.43 -21.24 0.14
C GLN A 43 11.65 -20.34 0.23
N VAL A 44 12.82 -20.83 -0.23
CA VAL A 44 14.06 -20.04 -0.30
C VAL A 44 13.86 -18.76 -1.15
N PHE A 45 13.20 -18.90 -2.31
CA PHE A 45 12.88 -17.73 -3.16
C PHE A 45 11.89 -16.80 -2.48
N PHE A 46 10.80 -17.33 -1.92
CA PHE A 46 9.74 -16.53 -1.30
C PHE A 46 10.24 -15.75 -0.09
N ASP A 47 11.00 -16.38 0.82
CA ASP A 47 11.53 -15.71 2.00
C ASP A 47 12.50 -14.57 1.63
N ASN A 48 13.38 -14.82 0.65
CA ASN A 48 14.29 -13.78 0.16
C ASN A 48 13.53 -12.65 -0.53
N TYR A 49 12.49 -12.95 -1.32
CA TYR A 49 11.66 -11.94 -1.94
C TYR A 49 11.03 -11.01 -0.89
N TRP A 50 10.41 -11.56 0.15
CA TRP A 50 9.75 -10.75 1.17
C TRP A 50 10.73 -9.88 1.94
N ARG A 51 11.89 -10.43 2.33
CA ARG A 51 12.94 -9.67 3.01
C ARG A 51 13.43 -8.49 2.16
N VAL A 52 13.68 -8.73 0.88
CA VAL A 52 14.17 -7.71 -0.06
C VAL A 52 13.07 -6.67 -0.35
N ASN A 53 11.84 -7.13 -0.62
CA ASN A 53 10.71 -6.26 -0.94
C ASN A 53 10.40 -5.29 0.20
N TYR A 54 10.42 -5.77 1.46
CA TYR A 54 10.20 -4.93 2.63
C TYR A 54 11.27 -3.82 2.76
N ASP A 55 12.56 -4.16 2.65
CA ASP A 55 13.65 -3.18 2.72
C ASP A 55 13.58 -2.15 1.58
N LEU A 56 13.32 -2.60 0.35
CA LEU A 56 13.24 -1.72 -0.81
C LEU A 56 12.06 -0.73 -0.69
N TRP A 57 10.88 -1.17 -0.24
CA TRP A 57 9.75 -0.27 -0.04
C TRP A 57 10.01 0.76 1.06
N ARG A 58 10.61 0.33 2.19
CA ARG A 58 11.04 1.24 3.26
C ARG A 58 11.98 2.34 2.73
N ARG A 59 13.01 1.95 1.99
CA ARG A 59 14.01 2.88 1.43
C ARG A 59 13.41 3.79 0.35
N TYR A 60 12.53 3.25 -0.49
CA TYR A 60 11.84 4.04 -1.52
C TYR A 60 10.92 5.09 -0.90
N SER A 61 10.14 4.73 0.11
CA SER A 61 9.26 5.67 0.82
C SER A 61 10.04 6.82 1.49
N LEU A 62 11.27 6.54 1.93
CA LEU A 62 12.17 7.56 2.51
C LEU A 62 12.94 8.36 1.45
N GLY A 63 12.79 8.06 0.16
CA GLY A 63 13.53 8.71 -0.92
C GLY A 63 15.01 8.31 -1.01
N GLU A 64 15.43 7.24 -0.33
CA GLU A 64 16.82 6.75 -0.32
C GLU A 64 17.20 6.06 -1.64
N ILE A 65 16.23 5.53 -2.35
CA ILE A 65 16.40 4.85 -3.65
C ILE A 65 15.37 5.31 -4.66
N THR A 66 15.71 5.19 -5.94
CA THR A 66 14.79 5.50 -7.04
C THR A 66 13.80 4.35 -7.31
N ARG A 67 12.68 4.66 -7.97
CA ARG A 67 11.73 3.66 -8.50
C ARG A 67 12.44 2.62 -9.37
N ASP A 68 13.27 3.09 -10.31
CA ASP A 68 14.01 2.23 -11.25
C ASP A 68 14.92 1.21 -10.51
N HIS A 69 15.62 1.66 -9.48
CA HIS A 69 16.41 0.77 -8.62
C HIS A 69 15.52 -0.26 -7.93
N MET A 70 14.40 0.18 -7.33
CA MET A 70 13.50 -0.69 -6.59
C MET A 70 12.89 -1.79 -7.47
N ILE A 71 12.37 -1.46 -8.66
CA ILE A 71 11.69 -2.43 -9.53
C ILE A 71 12.63 -3.53 -10.03
N VAL A 72 13.90 -3.20 -10.25
CA VAL A 72 14.91 -4.18 -10.68
C VAL A 72 15.37 -5.04 -9.52
N GLU A 73 15.79 -4.41 -8.42
CA GLU A 73 16.39 -5.10 -7.27
C GLU A 73 15.40 -6.02 -6.54
N ARG A 74 14.10 -5.72 -6.61
CA ARG A 74 13.05 -6.55 -6.04
C ARG A 74 13.11 -8.00 -6.50
N PHE A 75 13.50 -8.23 -7.74
CA PHE A 75 13.64 -9.57 -8.30
C PHE A 75 15.10 -9.98 -8.50
N ARG A 76 16.01 -9.04 -8.80
CA ARG A 76 17.42 -9.37 -8.99
C ARG A 76 18.02 -10.04 -7.76
N GLN A 77 17.81 -9.47 -6.58
CA GLN A 77 18.40 -10.01 -5.36
C GLN A 77 17.88 -11.42 -5.00
N PRO A 78 16.55 -11.68 -4.94
CA PRO A 78 16.08 -13.03 -4.65
C PRO A 78 16.46 -14.06 -5.73
N LEU A 79 16.45 -13.67 -7.01
CA LEU A 79 16.82 -14.56 -8.11
C LEU A 79 18.32 -14.92 -8.11
N SER A 80 19.18 -13.98 -7.72
CA SER A 80 20.63 -14.21 -7.61
C SER A 80 21.01 -15.17 -6.47
N MET A 81 20.07 -15.60 -5.64
CA MET A 81 20.31 -16.64 -4.63
C MET A 81 20.36 -18.04 -5.25
N ALA A 82 19.92 -18.20 -6.49
CA ALA A 82 19.99 -19.48 -7.19
C ALA A 82 21.41 -19.75 -7.70
N GLU A 83 21.94 -20.93 -7.37
CA GLU A 83 23.27 -21.33 -7.84
C GLU A 83 23.29 -21.46 -9.37
N GLY A 84 24.26 -20.83 -10.00
CA GLY A 84 24.45 -20.87 -11.45
C GLY A 84 23.45 -20.07 -12.28
N PHE A 85 22.67 -19.19 -11.65
CA PHE A 85 21.74 -18.30 -12.35
C PHE A 85 22.04 -16.83 -12.03
N GLU A 86 22.43 -16.08 -13.05
CA GLU A 86 22.63 -14.63 -12.99
C GLU A 86 21.52 -13.93 -13.77
N PRO A 87 20.50 -13.34 -13.08
CA PRO A 87 19.41 -12.67 -13.76
C PRO A 87 19.87 -11.36 -14.40
N THR A 88 19.58 -11.18 -15.71
CA THR A 88 19.79 -9.88 -16.38
C THR A 88 18.79 -8.86 -15.89
N ARG A 89 19.09 -7.56 -16.12
CA ARG A 89 18.15 -6.47 -15.83
C ARG A 89 16.82 -6.68 -16.55
N GLU A 90 16.85 -7.03 -17.82
CA GLU A 90 15.67 -7.27 -18.66
C GLU A 90 14.80 -8.38 -18.11
N TYR A 91 15.43 -9.49 -17.69
CA TYR A 91 14.71 -10.60 -17.07
C TYR A 91 14.05 -10.19 -15.74
N CYS A 92 14.74 -9.39 -14.92
CA CYS A 92 14.18 -8.88 -13.66
C CYS A 92 12.96 -7.98 -13.91
N LEU A 93 13.02 -7.12 -14.92
CA LEU A 93 11.89 -6.27 -15.32
C LEU A 93 10.72 -7.12 -15.81
N GLU A 94 10.95 -8.10 -16.69
CA GLU A 94 9.92 -9.01 -17.18
C GLU A 94 9.22 -9.78 -16.05
N VAL A 95 9.98 -10.28 -15.09
CA VAL A 95 9.44 -10.95 -13.90
C VAL A 95 8.65 -9.98 -13.02
N GLY A 96 9.17 -8.76 -12.87
CA GLY A 96 8.53 -7.69 -12.11
C GLY A 96 7.19 -7.25 -12.70
N ASP A 97 7.14 -7.05 -14.02
CA ASP A 97 5.91 -6.66 -14.73
C ASP A 97 4.85 -7.75 -14.62
N LEU A 98 5.24 -9.01 -14.82
CA LEU A 98 4.35 -10.15 -14.66
C LEU A 98 3.79 -10.24 -13.24
N PHE A 99 4.65 -10.05 -12.23
CA PHE A 99 4.23 -10.03 -10.84
C PHE A 99 3.22 -8.91 -10.55
N LEU A 100 3.47 -7.69 -11.02
CA LEU A 100 2.57 -6.56 -10.83
C LEU A 100 1.22 -6.78 -11.53
N ASP A 101 1.23 -7.37 -12.73
CA ASP A 101 0.01 -7.70 -13.46
C ASP A 101 -0.83 -8.76 -12.70
N PHE A 102 -0.18 -9.80 -12.19
CA PHE A 102 -0.87 -10.81 -11.39
C PHE A 102 -1.40 -10.23 -10.07
N CYS A 103 -0.58 -9.48 -9.32
CA CYS A 103 -1.03 -8.81 -8.10
C CYS A 103 -2.25 -7.92 -8.36
N ALA A 104 -2.14 -7.02 -9.34
CA ALA A 104 -3.18 -6.03 -9.61
C ALA A 104 -4.48 -6.63 -10.16
N SER A 105 -4.45 -7.88 -10.65
CA SER A 105 -5.64 -8.62 -11.09
C SER A 105 -6.42 -9.27 -9.95
N LYS A 106 -5.85 -9.39 -8.75
CA LYS A 106 -6.49 -10.06 -7.61
C LYS A 106 -7.52 -9.12 -6.95
N PRO A 107 -8.69 -9.63 -6.56
CA PRO A 107 -9.75 -8.83 -5.94
C PRO A 107 -9.69 -8.76 -4.41
N GLY A 108 -8.69 -9.38 -3.78
CA GLY A 108 -8.61 -9.54 -2.33
C GLY A 108 -8.59 -8.21 -1.59
N LEU A 109 -9.50 -8.06 -0.64
CA LEU A 109 -9.59 -6.93 0.26
C LEU A 109 -9.24 -7.35 1.68
N VAL A 110 -8.76 -6.41 2.47
CA VAL A 110 -8.63 -6.56 3.92
C VAL A 110 -10.02 -6.83 4.52
N ASN A 111 -10.08 -7.70 5.53
CA ASN A 111 -11.34 -8.08 6.15
C ASN A 111 -12.08 -6.86 6.72
N GLY A 112 -13.34 -6.68 6.31
CA GLY A 112 -14.18 -5.54 6.68
C GLY A 112 -13.99 -4.28 5.83
N ALA A 113 -13.08 -4.29 4.83
CA ALA A 113 -12.82 -3.11 4.00
C ALA A 113 -14.02 -2.74 3.11
N ARG A 114 -14.69 -3.74 2.49
CA ARG A 114 -15.89 -3.51 1.67
C ARG A 114 -16.98 -2.86 2.50
N GLU A 115 -17.29 -3.47 3.62
CA GLU A 115 -18.35 -3.03 4.54
C GLU A 115 -18.07 -1.61 5.06
N LEU A 116 -16.79 -1.32 5.41
CA LEU A 116 -16.39 0.03 5.81
C LEU A 116 -16.62 1.05 4.68
N MET A 117 -16.16 0.75 3.47
CA MET A 117 -16.27 1.68 2.34
C MET A 117 -17.72 1.96 1.96
N ASP A 118 -18.57 0.93 1.97
CA ASP A 118 -20.02 1.07 1.71
C ASP A 118 -20.70 1.90 2.83
N TYR A 119 -20.34 1.66 4.09
CA TYR A 119 -20.82 2.43 5.23
C TYR A 119 -20.43 3.91 5.11
N LEU A 120 -19.15 4.21 4.89
CA LEU A 120 -18.64 5.59 4.78
C LEU A 120 -19.31 6.35 3.64
N LYS A 121 -19.48 5.69 2.49
CA LYS A 121 -20.21 6.26 1.35
C LYS A 121 -21.67 6.54 1.69
N GLY A 122 -22.35 5.60 2.35
CA GLY A 122 -23.73 5.74 2.81
C GLY A 122 -23.90 6.86 3.84
N GLN A 123 -22.89 7.12 4.64
CA GLN A 123 -22.84 8.23 5.59
C GLN A 123 -22.49 9.58 4.97
N GLY A 124 -22.11 9.62 3.67
CA GLY A 124 -21.81 10.86 2.96
C GLY A 124 -20.43 11.45 3.27
N TYR A 125 -19.46 10.62 3.68
CA TYR A 125 -18.06 11.05 3.77
C TYR A 125 -17.48 11.22 2.37
N ARG A 126 -16.66 12.27 2.18
CA ARG A 126 -15.79 12.37 1.00
C ARG A 126 -14.54 11.53 1.24
N MET A 127 -14.29 10.60 0.35
CA MET A 127 -13.21 9.63 0.50
C MET A 127 -12.11 9.87 -0.54
N HIS A 128 -10.89 10.03 -0.08
CA HIS A 128 -9.73 10.32 -0.93
C HIS A 128 -8.65 9.26 -0.68
N MET A 129 -8.30 8.51 -1.72
CA MET A 129 -7.21 7.55 -1.64
C MET A 129 -5.87 8.26 -1.59
N CYS A 130 -4.99 7.88 -0.66
CA CYS A 130 -3.65 8.42 -0.47
C CYS A 130 -2.62 7.29 -0.48
N SER A 131 -1.90 7.06 -1.59
CA SER A 131 -1.02 5.90 -1.74
C SER A 131 0.36 6.23 -2.29
N ASN A 132 1.38 5.50 -1.80
CA ASN A 132 2.74 5.48 -2.35
C ASN A 132 2.91 4.47 -3.51
N GLY A 133 1.85 3.76 -3.87
CA GLY A 133 1.87 2.79 -4.96
C GLY A 133 1.94 3.45 -6.35
N PHE A 134 2.41 2.69 -7.34
CA PHE A 134 2.57 3.16 -8.71
C PHE A 134 1.23 3.38 -9.39
N HIS A 135 1.14 4.46 -10.16
CA HIS A 135 -0.08 4.93 -10.81
C HIS A 135 -0.83 3.81 -11.57
N GLU A 136 -0.16 3.17 -12.51
CA GLU A 136 -0.76 2.13 -13.35
C GLU A 136 -1.24 0.90 -12.55
N VAL A 137 -0.52 0.56 -11.47
CA VAL A 137 -0.85 -0.58 -10.61
C VAL A 137 -2.06 -0.29 -9.74
N GLN A 138 -2.13 0.90 -9.15
CA GLN A 138 -3.22 1.28 -8.24
C GLN A 138 -4.58 1.36 -8.95
N TYR A 139 -4.63 1.90 -10.15
CA TYR A 139 -5.87 1.90 -10.94
C TYR A 139 -6.32 0.50 -11.37
N LYS A 140 -5.38 -0.43 -11.64
CA LYS A 140 -5.73 -1.85 -11.90
C LYS A 140 -6.31 -2.50 -10.64
N LYS A 141 -5.66 -2.34 -9.48
CA LYS A 141 -6.13 -2.85 -8.19
C LYS A 141 -7.53 -2.34 -7.84
N LEU A 142 -7.78 -1.03 -7.99
CA LEU A 142 -9.09 -0.42 -7.74
C LEU A 142 -10.19 -1.06 -8.58
N ARG A 143 -9.92 -1.31 -9.86
CA ARG A 143 -10.88 -1.99 -10.75
C ARG A 143 -11.09 -3.45 -10.35
N SER A 144 -10.01 -4.19 -10.08
CA SER A 144 -10.11 -5.62 -9.78
C SER A 144 -10.86 -5.89 -8.46
N CYS A 145 -10.70 -5.02 -7.46
CA CYS A 145 -11.41 -5.15 -6.19
C CYS A 145 -12.75 -4.39 -6.15
N GLY A 146 -13.12 -3.65 -7.20
CA GLY A 146 -14.40 -2.95 -7.32
C GLY A 146 -14.57 -1.79 -6.33
N LEU A 147 -13.49 -1.06 -6.01
CA LEU A 147 -13.53 0.12 -5.13
C LEU A 147 -13.37 1.45 -5.87
N GLN A 148 -13.24 1.45 -7.22
CA GLN A 148 -13.00 2.66 -7.99
C GLN A 148 -14.08 3.75 -7.78
N ASP A 149 -15.34 3.35 -7.61
CA ASP A 149 -16.48 4.27 -7.49
C ASP A 149 -16.74 4.74 -6.04
N HIS A 150 -15.86 4.36 -5.10
CA HIS A 150 -15.96 4.79 -3.70
C HIS A 150 -15.14 6.05 -3.42
N PHE A 151 -14.15 6.35 -4.25
CA PHE A 151 -13.26 7.48 -4.02
C PHE A 151 -13.64 8.71 -4.85
N ASP A 152 -13.75 9.86 -4.18
CA ASP A 152 -13.93 11.16 -4.82
C ASP A 152 -12.64 11.62 -5.51
N THR A 153 -11.48 11.29 -4.93
CA THR A 153 -10.17 11.66 -5.48
C THR A 153 -9.16 10.56 -5.20
N ILE A 154 -8.29 10.30 -6.17
CA ILE A 154 -7.12 9.44 -6.04
C ILE A 154 -5.87 10.31 -6.01
N ILE A 155 -5.06 10.14 -4.98
CA ILE A 155 -3.83 10.89 -4.72
C ILE A 155 -2.69 9.88 -4.64
N LEU A 156 -1.78 9.96 -5.60
CA LEU A 156 -0.62 9.07 -5.68
C LEU A 156 0.66 9.87 -5.46
N SER A 157 1.67 9.24 -4.91
CA SER A 157 2.97 9.84 -4.67
C SER A 157 3.64 10.35 -5.95
N GLU A 158 3.41 9.68 -7.08
CA GLU A 158 3.92 10.11 -8.39
C GLU A 158 3.29 11.44 -8.83
N ASP A 159 1.99 11.67 -8.56
CA ASP A 159 1.31 12.95 -8.84
C ASP A 159 1.80 14.06 -7.91
N ALA A 160 2.06 13.73 -6.65
CA ALA A 160 2.54 14.66 -5.63
C ALA A 160 4.02 15.02 -5.78
N GLY A 161 4.78 14.22 -6.53
CA GLY A 161 6.24 14.34 -6.63
C GLY A 161 6.97 14.00 -5.33
N ALA A 162 6.29 13.35 -4.38
CA ALA A 162 6.84 12.94 -3.08
C ALA A 162 6.01 11.82 -2.48
N ASN A 163 6.68 10.93 -1.73
CA ASN A 163 6.02 9.85 -0.99
C ASN A 163 5.54 10.34 0.40
N LYS A 164 4.49 9.69 0.96
CA LYS A 164 4.28 9.69 2.40
C LYS A 164 5.55 9.10 3.06
N PRO A 165 6.08 9.66 4.15
CA PRO A 165 5.51 10.65 5.09
C PRO A 165 5.85 12.12 4.78
N SER A 166 6.31 12.47 3.59
CA SER A 166 6.69 13.85 3.26
C SER A 166 5.53 14.84 3.42
N ALA A 167 5.79 16.01 4.01
CA ALA A 167 4.82 17.10 4.08
C ALA A 167 4.32 17.52 2.69
N GLN A 168 5.19 17.47 1.67
CA GLN A 168 4.84 17.79 0.28
C GLN A 168 3.70 16.90 -0.25
N PHE A 169 3.68 15.60 0.10
CA PHE A 169 2.58 14.71 -0.26
C PHE A 169 1.24 15.20 0.32
N PHE A 170 1.22 15.52 1.60
CA PHE A 170 -0.01 15.95 2.29
C PHE A 170 -0.44 17.36 1.86
N GLU A 171 0.50 18.26 1.56
CA GLU A 171 0.21 19.57 0.96
C GLU A 171 -0.49 19.43 -0.38
N TYR A 172 0.05 18.59 -1.27
CA TYR A 172 -0.57 18.27 -2.55
C TYR A 172 -1.96 17.65 -2.36
N ALA A 173 -2.13 16.72 -1.43
CA ALA A 173 -3.40 16.08 -1.14
C ALA A 173 -4.47 17.10 -0.71
N VAL A 174 -4.14 17.99 0.22
CA VAL A 174 -5.03 19.06 0.68
C VAL A 174 -5.37 20.04 -0.45
N GLN A 175 -4.40 20.45 -1.25
CA GLN A 175 -4.63 21.33 -2.40
C GLN A 175 -5.55 20.71 -3.46
N LYS A 176 -5.28 19.44 -3.82
CA LYS A 176 -6.04 18.72 -4.86
C LYS A 176 -7.49 18.48 -4.45
N THR A 177 -7.76 18.25 -3.18
CA THR A 177 -9.09 17.91 -2.66
C THR A 177 -9.87 19.11 -2.11
N GLY A 178 -9.18 20.20 -1.76
CA GLY A 178 -9.77 21.37 -1.13
C GLY A 178 -10.31 21.13 0.28
N VAL A 179 -9.82 20.09 0.96
CA VAL A 179 -10.26 19.74 2.31
C VAL A 179 -9.65 20.68 3.36
N ARG A 180 -10.26 20.76 4.54
CA ARG A 180 -9.70 21.44 5.71
C ARG A 180 -9.11 20.42 6.67
N LYS A 181 -7.91 20.69 7.18
CA LYS A 181 -7.18 19.80 8.09
C LYS A 181 -8.01 19.43 9.32
N GLU A 182 -8.73 20.37 9.89
CA GLU A 182 -9.50 20.21 11.13
C GLU A 182 -10.69 19.25 10.99
N THR A 183 -11.13 18.99 9.75
CA THR A 183 -12.24 18.10 9.44
C THR A 183 -11.83 16.91 8.59
N THR A 184 -10.53 16.65 8.50
CA THR A 184 -9.94 15.55 7.75
C THR A 184 -9.27 14.55 8.68
N LEU A 185 -9.54 13.26 8.48
CA LEU A 185 -8.90 12.15 9.19
C LEU A 185 -8.08 11.31 8.22
N MET A 186 -6.81 11.07 8.55
CA MET A 186 -5.98 10.08 7.83
C MET A 186 -6.15 8.70 8.46
N ILE A 187 -6.48 7.70 7.64
CA ILE A 187 -6.65 6.30 8.03
C ILE A 187 -5.61 5.47 7.28
N GLY A 188 -4.80 4.67 7.97
CA GLY A 188 -3.79 3.82 7.35
C GLY A 188 -3.21 2.80 8.32
N ASP A 189 -2.52 1.78 7.77
CA ASP A 189 -1.88 0.70 8.53
C ASP A 189 -0.38 0.94 8.75
N ASN A 190 0.25 1.81 7.99
CA ASN A 190 1.67 2.09 8.13
C ASN A 190 1.91 3.26 9.09
N PHE A 191 2.43 2.91 10.29
CA PHE A 191 2.65 3.89 11.35
C PHE A 191 3.57 5.04 10.93
N GLN A 192 4.65 4.76 10.18
CA GLN A 192 5.64 5.78 9.81
C GLN A 192 5.15 6.70 8.69
N THR A 193 4.57 6.11 7.62
CA THR A 193 4.20 6.87 6.43
C THR A 193 2.84 7.55 6.56
N ASP A 194 1.84 6.85 7.08
CA ASP A 194 0.47 7.36 7.14
C ASP A 194 0.25 8.15 8.41
N ILE A 195 0.59 7.55 9.54
CA ILE A 195 0.19 8.09 10.84
C ILE A 195 1.13 9.21 11.29
N LEU A 196 2.43 8.95 11.40
CA LEU A 196 3.39 9.98 11.80
C LEU A 196 3.51 11.09 10.75
N GLY A 197 3.46 10.74 9.46
CA GLY A 197 3.47 11.72 8.38
C GLY A 197 2.30 12.70 8.47
N ALA A 198 1.07 12.18 8.56
CA ALA A 198 -0.15 12.99 8.68
C ALA A 198 -0.21 13.78 9.98
N LYS A 199 0.16 13.17 11.12
CA LYS A 199 0.24 13.84 12.42
C LYS A 199 1.19 15.04 12.40
N ARG A 200 2.40 14.87 11.86
CA ARG A 200 3.38 15.97 11.70
C ARG A 200 2.89 17.08 10.79
N PHE A 201 2.09 16.72 9.80
CA PHE A 201 1.42 17.68 8.91
C PHE A 201 0.23 18.41 9.58
N GLY A 202 -0.26 17.92 10.72
CA GLY A 202 -1.35 18.50 11.51
C GLY A 202 -2.74 17.93 11.20
N LEU A 203 -2.80 16.68 10.72
CA LEU A 203 -4.05 15.93 10.58
C LEU A 203 -4.29 15.04 11.81
N ASP A 204 -5.56 14.81 12.12
CA ASP A 204 -5.94 13.71 12.99
C ASP A 204 -5.73 12.37 12.28
N THR A 205 -5.46 11.30 13.04
CA THR A 205 -5.08 10.00 12.51
C THR A 205 -5.86 8.86 13.14
N ALA A 206 -6.21 7.87 12.34
CA ALA A 206 -6.73 6.59 12.78
C ALA A 206 -5.76 5.48 12.31
N TYR A 207 -5.01 4.96 13.25
CA TYR A 207 -4.05 3.88 13.00
C TYR A 207 -4.79 2.53 12.96
N TYR A 208 -4.79 1.90 11.78
CA TYR A 208 -5.22 0.51 11.65
C TYR A 208 -4.06 -0.42 12.00
N ASN A 209 -3.94 -0.74 13.29
CA ASN A 209 -2.87 -1.61 13.81
C ASN A 209 -3.21 -3.08 13.52
N ARG A 210 -2.66 -3.62 12.45
CA ARG A 210 -2.82 -5.04 12.05
C ARG A 210 -2.10 -6.01 13.00
N PHE A 211 -1.12 -5.50 13.76
CA PHE A 211 -0.25 -6.27 14.64
C PHE A 211 -0.30 -5.68 16.06
N PRO A 212 -1.40 -5.88 16.80
CA PRO A 212 -1.64 -5.22 18.09
C PRO A 212 -0.63 -5.58 19.16
N GLU A 213 0.18 -6.60 18.98
CA GLU A 213 1.36 -6.91 19.81
C GLU A 213 2.46 -5.84 19.72
N TYR A 214 2.44 -5.02 18.67
CA TYR A 214 3.31 -3.85 18.48
C TYR A 214 2.47 -2.57 18.56
N PRO A 215 2.28 -2.00 19.77
CA PRO A 215 1.46 -0.80 19.94
C PRO A 215 2.08 0.42 19.21
N ALA A 216 1.26 1.43 18.99
CA ALA A 216 1.72 2.70 18.43
C ALA A 216 2.88 3.28 19.27
N GLU A 217 3.96 3.67 18.61
CA GLU A 217 5.16 4.23 19.27
C GLU A 217 4.90 5.62 19.88
N GLU A 218 3.91 6.34 19.38
CA GLU A 218 3.49 7.66 19.85
C GLU A 218 1.95 7.73 19.91
N PRO A 219 1.36 8.62 20.76
CA PRO A 219 -0.09 8.81 20.82
C PRO A 219 -0.69 9.20 19.46
N VAL A 220 -1.75 8.53 19.08
CA VAL A 220 -2.56 8.77 17.88
C VAL A 220 -3.96 9.21 18.25
N THR A 221 -4.75 9.76 17.31
CA THR A 221 -6.11 10.19 17.62
C THR A 221 -7.01 8.97 17.88
N PHE A 222 -6.90 7.94 17.03
CA PHE A 222 -7.56 6.65 17.20
C PHE A 222 -6.60 5.52 16.84
N GLU A 223 -6.67 4.42 17.56
CA GLU A 223 -6.03 3.15 17.21
C GLU A 223 -7.10 2.07 17.16
N VAL A 224 -7.17 1.34 16.04
CA VAL A 224 -8.12 0.26 15.81
C VAL A 224 -7.39 -0.98 15.32
N THR A 225 -7.87 -2.15 15.69
CA THR A 225 -7.31 -3.45 15.25
C THR A 225 -8.19 -4.16 14.23
N LYS A 226 -9.39 -3.60 14.00
CA LYS A 226 -10.36 -4.05 13.00
C LYS A 226 -10.96 -2.84 12.31
N LEU A 227 -11.11 -2.90 10.98
CA LEU A 227 -11.73 -1.82 10.21
C LEU A 227 -13.18 -1.51 10.64
N SER A 228 -13.91 -2.53 11.13
CA SER A 228 -15.28 -2.33 11.64
C SER A 228 -15.37 -1.35 12.81
N GLN A 229 -14.32 -1.22 13.63
CA GLN A 229 -14.31 -0.25 14.74
C GLN A 229 -14.34 1.20 14.28
N LEU A 230 -13.92 1.47 13.03
CA LEU A 230 -14.04 2.81 12.44
C LEU A 230 -15.50 3.24 12.24
N MET A 231 -16.43 2.29 12.06
CA MET A 231 -17.86 2.60 11.92
C MET A 231 -18.48 3.09 13.24
N ASP A 232 -17.87 2.76 14.39
CA ASP A 232 -18.30 3.25 15.71
C ASP A 232 -17.73 4.65 16.01
N ILE A 233 -16.67 5.05 15.28
CA ILE A 233 -15.97 6.34 15.44
C ILE A 233 -16.52 7.40 14.48
N LEU A 234 -16.91 6.98 13.27
CA LEU A 234 -17.31 7.79 12.13
C LEU A 234 -18.80 7.70 11.86
#